data_cf0fef7e7429c50d51ab4c2a081bff0d
#
_entry.id   cf0fef7e7429c50d51ab4c2a081bff0d
#
_cell.length_a   1.000
_cell.length_b   1.000
_cell.length_c   1.000
_cell.angle_alpha   90.00
_cell.angle_beta   90.00
_cell.angle_gamma   90.00
#
_symmetry.space_group_name_H-M   'P 1'
#
loop_
_entity.id
_entity.type
_entity.pdbx_description
1 polymer ?
#
loop_
_entity_poly.entity_id
_entity_poly.type
_entity_poly.pdbx_seq_one_letter_code
_entity_poly.pdbx_strand_id
1 'polypeptide(L)'
;IVLLVAAAGYFLVNNRVKNFSNNNYVNELAGNGIYEFGAAFWHNEIDYALFYRTADNKKNFQILKNQLQQSNAVFKSDTVSVERKITTDRAERKWNIVLISVESLSGDYLKYFGGQNNITPYMDSLIPHSLFFSNFYATGTRTVRGLEALSLAIPPTPGQSIVRRPNNEDMFTMGNLLKTKGYE
;
A
#
# COMPACT_ATOMS: atom_id res chain seq x y z
N ILE A 1 -9.53 -33.80 34.29
CA ILE A 1 -10.09 -34.12 32.96
C ILE A 1 -10.37 -32.83 32.18
N VAL A 2 -11.14 -31.86 32.70
CA VAL A 2 -11.50 -30.62 31.98
C VAL A 2 -10.26 -29.80 31.53
N LEU A 3 -9.26 -29.66 32.41
CA LEU A 3 -8.01 -28.95 32.08
C LEU A 3 -7.19 -29.69 31.00
N LEU A 4 -7.21 -31.02 31.00
CA LEU A 4 -6.54 -31.82 29.97
C LEU A 4 -7.23 -31.68 28.61
N VAL A 5 -8.56 -31.63 28.57
CA VAL A 5 -9.32 -31.42 27.35
C VAL A 5 -9.11 -30.00 26.81
N ALA A 6 -9.08 -29.01 27.70
CA ALA A 6 -8.79 -27.61 27.31
C ALA A 6 -7.36 -27.45 26.75
N ALA A 7 -6.37 -28.09 27.41
CA ALA A 7 -4.98 -28.08 26.93
C ALA A 7 -4.85 -28.82 25.60
N ALA A 8 -5.47 -29.98 25.45
CA ALA A 8 -5.49 -30.72 24.19
C ALA A 8 -6.14 -29.91 23.08
N GLY A 9 -7.27 -29.25 23.37
CA GLY A 9 -7.92 -28.34 22.42
C GLY A 9 -7.01 -27.19 21.98
N TYR A 10 -6.30 -26.57 22.91
CA TYR A 10 -5.37 -25.47 22.62
C TYR A 10 -4.21 -25.89 21.69
N PHE A 11 -3.65 -27.10 21.91
CA PHE A 11 -2.50 -27.54 21.11
C PHE A 11 -2.88 -28.27 19.82
N LEU A 12 -4.04 -28.94 19.77
CA LEU A 12 -4.43 -29.75 18.62
C LEU A 12 -5.37 -29.02 17.64
N VAL A 13 -6.18 -28.07 18.12
CA VAL A 13 -7.09 -27.30 17.25
C VAL A 13 -6.38 -26.07 16.72
N ASN A 14 -6.16 -26.05 15.42
CA ASN A 14 -5.58 -24.90 14.72
C ASN A 14 -6.22 -24.74 13.34
N ASN A 15 -6.03 -23.60 12.70
CA ASN A 15 -6.62 -23.27 11.40
C ASN A 15 -6.21 -24.21 10.25
N ARG A 16 -5.19 -25.05 10.44
CA ARG A 16 -4.77 -26.02 9.41
C ARG A 16 -5.75 -27.18 9.28
N VAL A 17 -6.51 -27.47 10.33
CA VAL A 17 -7.48 -28.58 10.33
C VAL A 17 -8.60 -28.37 9.30
N LYS A 18 -8.97 -27.13 9.01
CA LYS A 18 -9.98 -26.82 7.98
C LYS A 18 -9.44 -26.99 6.54
N ASN A 19 -8.10 -26.98 6.34
CA ASN A 19 -7.47 -27.00 5.03
C ASN A 19 -7.30 -28.42 4.49
N PHE A 20 -8.40 -29.10 4.18
CA PHE A 20 -8.42 -30.47 3.68
C PHE A 20 -8.71 -30.57 2.18
N SER A 21 -9.06 -29.46 1.54
CA SER A 21 -9.43 -29.39 0.12
C SER A 21 -8.49 -28.43 -0.64
N ASN A 22 -8.33 -28.66 -1.94
CA ASN A 22 -7.66 -27.74 -2.83
C ASN A 22 -8.53 -26.49 -3.20
N ASN A 23 -9.79 -26.49 -2.76
CA ASN A 23 -10.71 -25.38 -2.95
C ASN A 23 -10.78 -24.54 -1.67
N ASN A 24 -10.25 -23.31 -1.73
CA ASN A 24 -10.23 -22.42 -0.58
C ASN A 24 -11.62 -22.05 -0.05
N TYR A 25 -12.64 -21.96 -0.92
CA TYR A 25 -14.03 -21.71 -0.47
C TYR A 25 -14.56 -22.85 0.40
N VAL A 26 -14.25 -24.10 0.06
CA VAL A 26 -14.63 -25.26 0.86
C VAL A 26 -13.92 -25.24 2.21
N ASN A 27 -12.64 -24.89 2.24
CA ASN A 27 -11.86 -24.79 3.46
C ASN A 27 -12.39 -23.67 4.38
N GLU A 28 -12.74 -22.52 3.82
CA GLU A 28 -13.31 -21.43 4.61
C GLU A 28 -14.71 -21.77 5.16
N LEU A 29 -15.55 -22.45 4.40
CA LEU A 29 -16.87 -22.93 4.85
C LEU A 29 -16.78 -24.01 5.93
N ALA A 30 -15.70 -24.80 5.95
CA ALA A 30 -15.47 -25.82 6.96
C ALA A 30 -15.00 -25.25 8.30
N GLY A 31 -14.59 -23.98 8.33
CA GLY A 31 -14.12 -23.30 9.53
C GLY A 31 -15.23 -23.06 10.55
N ASN A 32 -14.90 -23.16 11.85
CA ASN A 32 -15.81 -22.75 12.91
C ASN A 32 -15.75 -21.24 13.09
N GLY A 33 -16.84 -20.53 12.83
CA GLY A 33 -16.89 -19.06 12.83
C GLY A 33 -16.45 -18.42 14.16
N ILE A 34 -16.77 -19.02 15.31
CA ILE A 34 -16.35 -18.50 16.62
C ILE A 34 -14.85 -18.66 16.81
N TYR A 35 -14.32 -19.82 16.44
CA TYR A 35 -12.89 -20.09 16.50
C TYR A 35 -12.12 -19.17 15.54
N GLU A 36 -12.59 -19.03 14.30
CA GLU A 36 -11.99 -18.17 13.28
C GLU A 36 -11.98 -16.69 13.71
N PHE A 37 -13.05 -16.23 14.37
CA PHE A 37 -13.09 -14.87 14.92
C PHE A 37 -12.02 -14.68 16.00
N GLY A 38 -11.91 -15.61 16.95
CA GLY A 38 -10.88 -15.57 17.98
C GLY A 38 -9.46 -15.66 17.40
N ALA A 39 -9.25 -16.57 16.45
CA ALA A 39 -7.98 -16.74 15.77
C ALA A 39 -7.58 -15.48 14.96
N ALA A 40 -8.52 -14.87 14.25
CA ALA A 40 -8.31 -13.62 13.52
C ALA A 40 -7.99 -12.44 14.43
N PHE A 41 -8.59 -12.38 15.61
CA PHE A 41 -8.26 -11.38 16.62
C PHE A 41 -6.83 -11.54 17.16
N TRP A 42 -6.41 -12.78 17.41
CA TRP A 42 -5.07 -13.09 17.98
C TRP A 42 -3.95 -13.04 16.95
N HIS A 43 -4.23 -13.44 15.71
CA HIS A 43 -3.27 -13.50 14.59
C HIS A 43 -3.64 -12.47 13.53
N ASN A 44 -3.76 -11.20 13.92
CA ASN A 44 -4.21 -10.11 13.07
C ASN A 44 -3.18 -9.67 11.99
N GLU A 45 -2.16 -10.47 11.76
CA GLU A 45 -1.12 -10.21 10.76
C GLU A 45 -1.20 -11.25 9.64
N ILE A 46 -0.98 -10.78 8.41
CA ILE A 46 -0.87 -11.68 7.25
C ILE A 46 0.54 -12.26 7.19
N ASP A 47 0.64 -13.57 7.19
CA ASP A 47 1.86 -14.27 6.76
C ASP A 47 1.96 -14.21 5.23
N TYR A 48 2.75 -13.28 4.72
CA TYR A 48 2.92 -13.09 3.29
C TYR A 48 3.52 -14.31 2.59
N ALA A 49 4.38 -15.07 3.25
CA ALA A 49 4.99 -16.26 2.67
C ALA A 49 3.97 -17.38 2.45
N LEU A 50 2.92 -17.42 3.28
CA LEU A 50 1.84 -18.41 3.15
C LEU A 50 0.87 -18.07 2.00
N PHE A 51 0.55 -16.78 1.81
CA PHE A 51 -0.52 -16.36 0.89
C PHE A 51 0.00 -15.87 -0.46
N TYR A 52 1.25 -15.44 -0.54
CA TYR A 52 1.83 -14.84 -1.74
C TYR A 52 3.12 -15.52 -2.15
N ARG A 53 3.39 -15.51 -3.44
CA ARG A 53 4.70 -15.92 -3.93
C ARG A 53 5.75 -14.91 -3.46
N THR A 54 6.70 -15.40 -2.69
CA THR A 54 7.86 -14.64 -2.26
C THR A 54 9.09 -15.06 -3.06
N ALA A 55 10.05 -14.19 -3.19
CA ALA A 55 11.32 -14.46 -3.81
C ALA A 55 12.44 -13.78 -3.01
N ASP A 56 13.68 -14.08 -3.36
CA ASP A 56 14.84 -13.47 -2.72
C ASP A 56 14.82 -11.94 -2.86
N ASN A 57 15.01 -11.24 -1.74
CA ASN A 57 14.94 -9.79 -1.70
C ASN A 57 15.95 -9.12 -2.62
N LYS A 58 17.18 -9.62 -2.72
CA LYS A 58 18.20 -9.01 -3.61
C LYS A 58 17.76 -9.06 -5.06
N LYS A 59 17.20 -10.20 -5.48
CA LYS A 59 16.67 -10.37 -6.84
C LYS A 59 15.49 -9.43 -7.11
N ASN A 60 14.57 -9.32 -6.15
CA ASN A 60 13.42 -8.42 -6.26
C ASN A 60 13.85 -6.96 -6.37
N PHE A 61 14.79 -6.53 -5.51
CA PHE A 61 15.29 -5.16 -5.55
C PHE A 61 16.09 -4.85 -6.82
N GLN A 62 16.77 -5.83 -7.39
CA GLN A 62 17.45 -5.66 -8.68
C GLN A 62 16.44 -5.43 -9.82
N ILE A 63 15.35 -6.18 -9.84
CA ILE A 63 14.25 -5.97 -10.80
C ILE A 63 13.65 -4.58 -10.63
N LEU A 64 13.34 -4.16 -9.38
CA LEU A 64 12.82 -2.84 -9.08
C LEU A 64 13.77 -1.72 -9.52
N LYS A 65 15.06 -1.85 -9.26
CA LYS A 65 16.07 -0.88 -9.72
C LYS A 65 16.09 -0.74 -11.22
N ASN A 66 16.04 -1.85 -11.95
CA ASN A 66 15.99 -1.82 -13.42
C ASN A 66 14.74 -1.08 -13.92
N GLN A 67 13.58 -1.29 -13.29
CA GLN A 67 12.34 -0.59 -13.66
C GLN A 67 12.35 0.89 -13.28
N LEU A 68 13.04 1.25 -12.19
CA LEU A 68 13.12 2.63 -11.68
C LEU A 68 14.32 3.41 -12.25
N GLN A 69 15.12 2.80 -13.12
CA GLN A 69 16.28 3.45 -13.73
C GLN A 69 15.86 4.62 -14.61
N GLN A 70 16.49 5.74 -14.42
CA GLN A 70 16.33 6.96 -15.21
C GLN A 70 17.71 7.55 -15.51
N SER A 71 17.84 8.28 -16.62
CA SER A 71 19.13 8.88 -17.05
C SER A 71 19.71 9.89 -16.05
N ASN A 72 18.85 10.51 -15.24
CA ASN A 72 19.19 11.52 -14.24
C ASN A 72 19.14 10.99 -12.79
N ALA A 73 19.06 9.66 -12.60
CA ALA A 73 18.95 9.03 -11.28
C ALA A 73 20.09 8.05 -11.04
N VAL A 74 20.73 8.14 -9.88
CA VAL A 74 21.78 7.23 -9.43
C VAL A 74 21.36 6.60 -8.10
N PHE A 75 21.31 5.28 -8.03
CA PHE A 75 21.02 4.57 -6.79
C PHE A 75 22.17 4.76 -5.79
N LYS A 76 21.82 5.02 -4.52
CA LYS A 76 22.81 5.26 -3.47
C LYS A 76 23.52 3.99 -3.00
N SER A 77 22.92 2.84 -3.23
CA SER A 77 23.43 1.57 -2.71
C SER A 77 23.02 0.41 -3.63
N ASP A 78 23.87 -0.61 -3.71
CA ASP A 78 23.59 -1.87 -4.40
C ASP A 78 22.80 -2.88 -3.56
N THR A 79 22.51 -2.52 -2.31
CA THR A 79 21.78 -3.37 -1.36
C THR A 79 20.26 -3.34 -1.60
N VAL A 80 19.52 -3.91 -0.66
CA VAL A 80 18.05 -3.96 -0.59
C VAL A 80 17.49 -2.56 -0.30
N SER A 81 17.63 -1.66 -1.27
CA SER A 81 17.15 -0.28 -1.22
C SER A 81 16.91 0.24 -2.63
N VAL A 82 15.87 1.05 -2.81
CA VAL A 82 15.56 1.79 -4.05
C VAL A 82 15.88 3.28 -3.92
N GLU A 83 16.55 3.66 -2.85
CA GLU A 83 16.94 5.04 -2.63
C GLU A 83 17.88 5.51 -3.73
N ARG A 84 17.55 6.63 -4.36
CA ARG A 84 18.32 7.19 -5.45
C ARG A 84 18.44 8.71 -5.36
N LYS A 85 19.54 9.22 -5.81
CA LYS A 85 19.76 10.65 -6.02
C LYS A 85 19.29 10.99 -7.42
N ILE A 86 18.35 11.92 -7.53
CA ILE A 86 17.90 12.47 -8.81
C ILE A 86 18.62 13.81 -8.97
N THR A 87 19.24 14.00 -10.14
CA THR A 87 19.91 15.25 -10.50
C THR A 87 19.08 16.02 -11.51
N THR A 88 19.10 17.33 -11.41
CA THR A 88 18.46 18.22 -12.37
C THR A 88 19.42 19.39 -12.67
N ASP A 89 19.35 19.88 -13.86
CA ASP A 89 20.08 21.08 -14.34
C ASP A 89 19.41 22.39 -13.91
N ARG A 90 18.20 22.30 -13.33
CA ARG A 90 17.45 23.46 -12.87
C ARG A 90 17.74 23.77 -11.40
N ALA A 91 17.84 25.04 -11.08
CA ALA A 91 17.93 25.49 -9.69
C ALA A 91 16.68 25.07 -8.90
N GLU A 92 16.88 24.65 -7.66
CA GLU A 92 15.80 24.30 -6.74
C GLU A 92 14.95 25.55 -6.46
N ARG A 93 13.63 25.43 -6.62
CA ARG A 93 12.66 26.47 -6.29
C ARG A 93 11.84 26.03 -5.09
N LYS A 94 11.84 26.81 -4.04
CA LYS A 94 11.02 26.56 -2.84
C LYS A 94 9.62 27.12 -3.04
N TRP A 95 8.74 26.34 -3.64
CA TRP A 95 7.34 26.67 -3.79
C TRP A 95 6.56 26.21 -2.57
N ASN A 96 5.50 26.92 -2.20
CA ASN A 96 4.53 26.39 -1.27
C ASN A 96 3.83 25.16 -1.89
N ILE A 97 3.67 24.10 -1.10
CA ILE A 97 3.06 22.86 -1.55
C ILE A 97 1.74 22.68 -0.81
N VAL A 98 0.65 22.59 -1.57
CA VAL A 98 -0.68 22.27 -1.05
C VAL A 98 -1.12 20.96 -1.68
N LEU A 99 -1.23 19.90 -0.88
CA LEU A 99 -1.73 18.60 -1.30
C LEU A 99 -3.20 18.48 -0.94
N ILE A 100 -4.07 18.41 -1.95
CA ILE A 100 -5.52 18.23 -1.77
C ILE A 100 -5.87 16.80 -2.14
N SER A 101 -6.24 15.99 -1.15
CA SER A 101 -6.74 14.64 -1.35
C SER A 101 -8.26 14.65 -1.30
N VAL A 102 -8.90 14.33 -2.43
CA VAL A 102 -10.37 14.35 -2.54
C VAL A 102 -10.88 12.91 -2.42
N GLU A 103 -11.70 12.66 -1.39
CA GLU A 103 -12.31 11.36 -1.14
C GLU A 103 -13.30 10.98 -2.26
N SER A 104 -13.22 9.74 -2.71
CA SER A 104 -14.18 9.14 -3.65
C SER A 104 -14.35 9.88 -4.99
N LEU A 105 -13.37 10.70 -5.39
CA LEU A 105 -13.40 11.37 -6.69
C LEU A 105 -13.04 10.38 -7.80
N SER A 106 -14.02 9.99 -8.61
CA SER A 106 -13.80 9.21 -9.82
C SER A 106 -13.53 10.12 -11.03
N GLY A 107 -12.71 9.63 -11.96
CA GLY A 107 -12.53 10.25 -13.27
C GLY A 107 -13.85 10.40 -14.04
N ASP A 108 -14.83 9.52 -13.80
CA ASP A 108 -16.15 9.57 -14.44
C ASP A 108 -16.93 10.88 -14.15
N TYR A 109 -16.56 11.60 -13.10
CA TYR A 109 -17.18 12.89 -12.77
C TYR A 109 -16.58 14.05 -13.59
N LEU A 110 -15.38 13.87 -14.14
CA LEU A 110 -14.71 14.88 -14.94
C LEU A 110 -15.25 14.88 -16.37
N LYS A 111 -15.60 16.04 -16.88
CA LYS A 111 -16.04 16.23 -18.27
C LYS A 111 -14.98 15.77 -19.27
N TYR A 112 -13.71 15.91 -18.93
CA TYR A 112 -12.58 15.43 -19.72
C TYR A 112 -12.67 13.95 -20.07
N PHE A 113 -13.16 13.11 -19.16
CA PHE A 113 -13.33 11.67 -19.37
C PHE A 113 -14.75 11.28 -19.84
N GLY A 114 -15.58 12.25 -20.25
CA GLY A 114 -16.92 12.02 -20.76
C GLY A 114 -18.04 12.10 -19.71
N GLY A 115 -17.74 12.61 -18.52
CA GLY A 115 -18.76 12.89 -17.50
C GLY A 115 -19.86 13.80 -18.04
N GLN A 116 -21.12 13.32 -17.98
CA GLN A 116 -22.29 14.06 -18.52
C GLN A 116 -22.84 15.10 -17.51
N ASN A 117 -22.54 14.90 -16.24
CA ASN A 117 -22.99 15.76 -15.17
C ASN A 117 -21.94 16.86 -14.91
N ASN A 118 -22.35 18.12 -14.95
CA ASN A 118 -21.45 19.26 -14.71
C ASN A 118 -21.20 19.48 -13.21
N ILE A 119 -20.67 18.44 -12.52
CA ILE A 119 -20.46 18.47 -11.06
C ILE A 119 -19.06 18.91 -10.66
N THR A 120 -18.11 18.93 -11.61
CA THR A 120 -16.71 19.35 -11.39
C THR A 120 -16.27 20.52 -12.28
N PRO A 121 -17.07 21.59 -12.46
CA PRO A 121 -16.80 22.62 -13.47
C PRO A 121 -15.48 23.35 -13.25
N TYR A 122 -15.12 23.60 -12.00
CA TYR A 122 -13.86 24.27 -11.66
C TYR A 122 -12.64 23.38 -11.88
N MET A 123 -12.73 22.08 -11.56
CA MET A 123 -11.65 21.14 -11.85
C MET A 123 -11.44 20.99 -13.35
N ASP A 124 -12.52 20.85 -14.12
CA ASP A 124 -12.47 20.77 -15.56
C ASP A 124 -11.84 22.03 -16.19
N SER A 125 -12.11 23.20 -15.62
CA SER A 125 -11.52 24.47 -16.09
C SER A 125 -10.01 24.57 -15.80
N LEU A 126 -9.50 23.86 -14.79
CA LEU A 126 -8.08 23.85 -14.45
C LEU A 126 -7.25 22.93 -15.36
N ILE A 127 -7.86 21.90 -15.96
CA ILE A 127 -7.15 20.90 -16.76
C ILE A 127 -6.26 21.55 -17.84
N PRO A 128 -6.73 22.47 -18.69
CA PRO A 128 -5.91 23.08 -19.74
C PRO A 128 -4.81 24.02 -19.22
N HIS A 129 -4.84 24.38 -17.93
CA HIS A 129 -3.89 25.29 -17.28
C HIS A 129 -2.96 24.58 -16.29
N SER A 130 -2.95 23.25 -16.27
CA SER A 130 -2.23 22.43 -15.29
C SER A 130 -1.42 21.31 -15.96
N LEU A 131 -0.52 20.71 -15.21
CA LEU A 131 0.04 19.40 -15.57
C LEU A 131 -0.99 18.34 -15.20
N PHE A 132 -1.76 17.89 -16.17
CA PHE A 132 -2.81 16.91 -15.98
C PHE A 132 -2.36 15.51 -16.37
N PHE A 133 -2.47 14.56 -15.45
CA PHE A 133 -2.17 13.15 -15.69
C PHE A 133 -3.43 12.41 -16.12
N SER A 134 -3.61 12.23 -17.43
CA SER A 134 -4.79 11.58 -17.99
C SER A 134 -4.86 10.06 -17.73
N ASN A 135 -3.76 9.46 -17.33
CA ASN A 135 -3.66 8.02 -17.05
C ASN A 135 -3.24 7.78 -15.59
N PHE A 136 -3.97 8.37 -14.66
CA PHE A 136 -3.70 8.31 -13.23
C PHE A 136 -4.75 7.46 -12.52
N TYR A 137 -4.33 6.41 -11.83
CA TYR A 137 -5.21 5.45 -11.18
C TYR A 137 -4.98 5.42 -9.68
N ALA A 138 -6.06 5.23 -8.92
CA ALA A 138 -5.96 4.94 -7.51
C ALA A 138 -5.29 3.56 -7.31
N THR A 139 -4.34 3.48 -6.40
CA THR A 139 -3.59 2.26 -6.11
C THR A 139 -4.35 1.29 -5.19
N GLY A 140 -5.48 1.69 -4.63
CA GLY A 140 -6.31 0.85 -3.77
C GLY A 140 -7.72 1.40 -3.63
N THR A 141 -8.63 0.55 -3.19
CA THR A 141 -10.07 0.84 -3.08
C THR A 141 -10.49 1.45 -1.75
N ARG A 142 -9.56 1.60 -0.81
CA ARG A 142 -9.84 2.18 0.51
C ARG A 142 -9.03 3.44 0.71
N THR A 143 -9.62 4.44 1.35
CA THR A 143 -8.98 5.74 1.70
C THR A 143 -7.61 5.56 2.37
N VAL A 144 -7.51 4.66 3.33
CA VAL A 144 -6.24 4.39 4.03
C VAL A 144 -5.14 3.95 3.08
N ARG A 145 -5.46 3.20 2.02
CA ARG A 145 -4.47 2.76 1.01
C ARG A 145 -3.99 3.90 0.13
N GLY A 146 -4.91 4.79 -0.24
CA GLY A 146 -4.56 6.01 -0.96
C GLY A 146 -3.67 6.93 -0.13
N LEU A 147 -3.99 7.12 1.14
CA LEU A 147 -3.18 7.95 2.05
C LEU A 147 -1.79 7.35 2.30
N GLU A 148 -1.68 6.02 2.48
CA GLU A 148 -0.39 5.33 2.58
C GLU A 148 0.46 5.54 1.32
N ALA A 149 -0.13 5.39 0.13
CA ALA A 149 0.57 5.61 -1.12
C ALA A 149 1.04 7.06 -1.29
N LEU A 150 0.21 8.04 -0.94
CA LEU A 150 0.55 9.47 -1.03
C LEU A 150 1.61 9.88 -0.02
N SER A 151 1.51 9.42 1.24
CA SER A 151 2.41 9.86 2.31
C SER A 151 3.73 9.10 2.33
N LEU A 152 3.72 7.80 2.05
CA LEU A 152 4.87 6.91 2.15
C LEU A 152 5.51 6.58 0.80
N ALA A 153 4.87 6.95 -0.31
CA ALA A 153 5.30 6.64 -1.68
C ALA A 153 5.49 5.13 -1.94
N ILE A 154 4.66 4.29 -1.31
CA ILE A 154 4.68 2.84 -1.48
C ILE A 154 3.34 2.35 -2.03
N PRO A 155 3.34 1.30 -2.88
CA PRO A 155 2.09 0.69 -3.30
C PRO A 155 1.39 0.04 -2.09
N PRO A 156 0.06 0.06 -2.05
CA PRO A 156 -0.68 -0.57 -0.97
C PRO A 156 -0.43 -2.08 -0.95
N THR A 157 -0.24 -2.60 0.25
CA THR A 157 -0.03 -4.02 0.49
C THR A 157 -1.24 -4.61 1.19
N PRO A 158 -1.58 -5.90 0.97
CA PRO A 158 -2.67 -6.56 1.68
C PRO A 158 -2.48 -6.54 3.21
N GLY A 159 -3.55 -6.83 3.95
CA GLY A 159 -3.53 -6.90 5.42
C GLY A 159 -3.92 -5.59 6.09
N GLN A 160 -3.48 -5.41 7.32
CA GLN A 160 -3.76 -4.21 8.13
C GLN A 160 -3.10 -2.96 7.52
N SER A 161 -3.64 -1.79 7.88
CA SER A 161 -3.00 -0.52 7.55
C SER A 161 -1.61 -0.44 8.19
N ILE A 162 -0.68 0.24 7.53
CA ILE A 162 0.72 0.34 7.98
C ILE A 162 0.80 0.91 9.40
N VAL A 163 -0.02 1.89 9.73
CA VAL A 163 -0.06 2.49 11.09
C VAL A 163 -0.47 1.51 12.20
N ARG A 164 -1.00 0.35 11.85
CA ARG A 164 -1.39 -0.71 12.80
C ARG A 164 -0.43 -1.91 12.77
N ARG A 165 0.56 -1.89 11.90
CA ARG A 165 1.55 -2.99 11.82
C ARG A 165 2.68 -2.75 12.80
N PRO A 166 3.30 -3.81 13.33
CA PRO A 166 4.54 -3.68 14.06
C PRO A 166 5.67 -3.17 13.14
N ASN A 167 6.70 -2.59 13.74
CA ASN A 167 7.88 -2.06 13.04
C ASN A 167 7.54 -1.03 11.95
N ASN A 168 6.62 -0.13 12.25
CA ASN A 168 6.21 0.95 11.38
C ASN A 168 6.89 2.29 11.73
N GLU A 169 7.84 2.28 12.64
CA GLU A 169 8.63 3.43 13.04
C GLU A 169 9.65 3.79 11.95
N ASP A 170 10.07 5.03 11.93
CA ASP A 170 11.15 5.56 11.08
C ASP A 170 10.98 5.35 9.57
N MET A 171 9.74 5.17 9.13
CA MET A 171 9.44 5.04 7.71
C MET A 171 9.71 6.36 6.97
N PHE A 172 10.16 6.24 5.72
CA PHE A 172 10.21 7.38 4.81
C PHE A 172 8.82 7.99 4.65
N THR A 173 8.74 9.30 4.80
CA THR A 173 7.52 10.05 4.48
C THR A 173 7.85 11.27 3.63
N MET A 174 6.89 11.67 2.79
CA MET A 174 7.00 12.91 2.03
C MET A 174 7.19 14.12 2.97
N GLY A 175 6.49 14.16 4.10
CA GLY A 175 6.64 15.22 5.11
C GLY A 175 8.05 15.27 5.68
N ASN A 176 8.64 14.15 6.06
CA ASN A 176 10.02 14.11 6.55
C ASN A 176 11.01 14.59 5.49
N LEU A 177 10.83 14.18 4.22
CA LEU A 177 11.67 14.65 3.12
C LEU A 177 11.57 16.18 2.97
N LEU A 178 10.37 16.74 2.97
CA LEU A 178 10.16 18.18 2.83
C LEU A 178 10.76 18.95 4.02
N LYS A 179 10.64 18.41 5.23
CA LYS A 179 11.27 18.98 6.43
C LYS A 179 12.79 19.07 6.29
N THR A 180 13.45 18.06 5.70
CA THR A 180 14.91 18.14 5.42
C THR A 180 15.28 19.23 4.41
N LYS A 181 14.30 19.69 3.63
CA LYS A 181 14.42 20.79 2.66
C LYS A 181 14.03 22.15 3.23
N GLY A 182 13.70 22.22 4.53
CA GLY A 182 13.35 23.45 5.24
C GLY A 182 11.91 23.92 5.01
N TYR A 183 11.00 22.97 4.75
CA TYR A 183 9.55 23.20 4.80
C TYR A 183 9.05 22.98 6.23
N GLU A 184 8.01 23.70 6.63
CA GLU A 184 7.30 23.58 7.89
C GLU A 184 5.92 22.93 7.70
#